data_a4e1bb50481ed41302234d1138818bd6
#
_entry.id   a4e1bb50481ed41302234d1138818bd6
#
_cell.length_a   1.000
_cell.length_b   1.000
_cell.length_c   1.000
_cell.angle_alpha   90.00
_cell.angle_beta   90.00
_cell.angle_gamma   90.00
#
_symmetry.space_group_name_H-M   'P 1'
#
loop_
_entity.id
_entity.type
_entity.pdbx_description
1 polymer ?
#
loop_
_entity_poly.entity_id
_entity_poly.type
_entity_poly.pdbx_seq_one_letter_code
_entity_poly.pdbx_strand_id
1 'polypeptide(L)'
;MFLRGRSPSGPTDEVAGGKGRCQPDAVEPDATALRQHLRNIVALEKACVYGLLRLDEAERMPDATAYHAACEAQLVVQARLSRVIEQTAALAPTSTAGLLCYCEILRFLVTTHQEGEASQGLSDIAGTYAESVRDLLPRLCAPPAGARAPGHAALRDAYLITLARDARQMLEAVPEEASYAEDEVRLHGMLADIALTIPGTVAGAVALATLIGACLDRRDAFEAMPGFLPLQLNLIDAVQDLLDAAVAGIDGAPVRMPPS
;
A
#
# COMPACT_ATOMS: atom_id res chain seq x y z
N MET A 1 -56.76 -35.77 -51.94
CA MET A 1 -57.24 -35.14 -50.73
C MET A 1 -56.07 -34.53 -49.95
N PHE A 2 -56.02 -33.21 -49.94
CA PHE A 2 -54.88 -32.42 -49.55
C PHE A 2 -54.82 -32.23 -48.02
N LEU A 3 -53.67 -32.39 -47.40
CA LEU A 3 -53.38 -31.75 -46.10
C LEU A 3 -51.98 -31.18 -46.10
N ARG A 4 -51.96 -29.84 -46.02
CA ARG A 4 -50.75 -29.00 -45.87
C ARG A 4 -50.16 -29.15 -44.46
N GLY A 5 -48.85 -29.51 -44.39
CA GLY A 5 -48.08 -29.40 -43.15
C GLY A 5 -47.55 -27.97 -42.97
N ARG A 6 -47.81 -27.38 -41.84
CA ARG A 6 -47.22 -26.11 -41.35
C ARG A 6 -45.84 -26.42 -40.73
N SER A 7 -44.82 -25.69 -41.17
CA SER A 7 -43.54 -25.60 -40.49
C SER A 7 -43.64 -24.74 -39.24
N PRO A 8 -43.05 -25.10 -38.10
CA PRO A 8 -42.89 -24.21 -36.97
C PRO A 8 -41.60 -23.38 -37.12
N SER A 9 -41.79 -22.08 -37.04
CA SER A 9 -40.73 -21.08 -36.88
C SER A 9 -39.94 -21.32 -35.58
N GLY A 10 -38.61 -21.47 -35.68
CA GLY A 10 -37.74 -21.55 -34.52
C GLY A 10 -37.63 -20.20 -33.80
N PRO A 11 -37.41 -20.21 -32.50
CA PRO A 11 -37.14 -18.98 -31.73
C PRO A 11 -35.77 -18.44 -32.11
N THR A 12 -35.73 -17.17 -32.44
CA THR A 12 -34.50 -16.37 -32.53
C THR A 12 -33.91 -16.23 -31.15
N ASP A 13 -32.73 -16.83 -30.94
CA ASP A 13 -31.87 -16.56 -29.79
C ASP A 13 -31.40 -15.10 -29.82
N GLU A 14 -32.09 -14.26 -29.07
CA GLU A 14 -31.59 -12.95 -28.65
C GLU A 14 -30.44 -13.19 -27.70
N VAL A 15 -29.23 -13.12 -28.23
CA VAL A 15 -27.99 -12.99 -27.43
C VAL A 15 -28.09 -11.62 -26.74
N ALA A 16 -28.65 -11.62 -25.55
CA ALA A 16 -28.56 -10.50 -24.61
C ALA A 16 -27.09 -10.33 -24.21
N GLY A 17 -26.39 -9.48 -24.96
CA GLY A 17 -25.10 -8.93 -24.59
C GLY A 17 -25.27 -8.13 -23.31
N GLY A 18 -25.14 -8.81 -22.18
CA GLY A 18 -25.02 -8.20 -20.86
C GLY A 18 -23.75 -7.36 -20.81
N LYS A 19 -23.83 -6.10 -21.27
CA LYS A 19 -22.90 -5.07 -20.87
C LYS A 19 -23.03 -4.94 -19.37
N GLY A 20 -22.13 -5.58 -18.63
CA GLY A 20 -21.95 -5.36 -17.20
C GLY A 20 -21.69 -3.86 -17.01
N ARG A 21 -22.75 -3.10 -16.74
CA ARG A 21 -22.62 -1.76 -16.18
C ARG A 21 -21.93 -1.97 -14.84
N CYS A 22 -20.67 -1.55 -14.73
CA CYS A 22 -20.09 -1.22 -13.43
C CYS A 22 -21.08 -0.27 -12.76
N GLN A 23 -21.76 -0.73 -11.73
CA GLN A 23 -22.57 0.12 -10.87
C GLN A 23 -21.60 1.04 -10.11
N PRO A 24 -21.62 2.37 -10.35
CA PRO A 24 -20.64 3.27 -9.73
C PRO A 24 -20.88 3.55 -8.25
N ASP A 25 -21.89 2.97 -7.60
CA ASP A 25 -22.37 3.41 -6.29
C ASP A 25 -22.50 2.31 -5.21
N ALA A 26 -21.97 1.14 -5.41
CA ALA A 26 -21.84 0.20 -4.29
C ALA A 26 -20.72 0.72 -3.39
N VAL A 27 -21.08 1.44 -2.32
CA VAL A 27 -20.14 1.88 -1.27
C VAL A 27 -19.50 0.62 -0.70
N GLU A 28 -18.22 0.39 -1.06
CA GLU A 28 -17.48 -0.77 -0.62
C GLU A 28 -17.23 -0.62 0.90
N PRO A 29 -17.68 -1.58 1.72
CA PRO A 29 -17.69 -1.43 3.19
C PRO A 29 -16.29 -1.28 3.78
N ASP A 30 -15.28 -1.94 3.19
CA ASP A 30 -13.88 -1.81 3.61
C ASP A 30 -13.33 -0.40 3.34
N ALA A 31 -13.60 0.18 2.18
CA ALA A 31 -13.21 1.55 1.86
C ALA A 31 -13.83 2.57 2.82
N THR A 32 -15.10 2.36 3.22
CA THR A 32 -15.76 3.25 4.17
C THR A 32 -15.12 3.19 5.55
N ALA A 33 -14.85 1.98 6.06
CA ALA A 33 -14.17 1.79 7.32
C ALA A 33 -12.76 2.42 7.30
N LEU A 34 -11.98 2.17 6.26
CA LEU A 34 -10.63 2.72 6.11
C LEU A 34 -10.62 4.24 5.99
N ARG A 35 -11.56 4.86 5.27
CA ARG A 35 -11.71 6.33 5.25
C ARG A 35 -12.01 6.89 6.63
N GLN A 36 -12.82 6.21 7.44
CA GLN A 36 -13.09 6.64 8.80
C GLN A 36 -11.84 6.52 9.68
N HIS A 37 -11.06 5.44 9.53
CA HIS A 37 -9.79 5.28 10.21
C HIS A 37 -8.79 6.38 9.82
N LEU A 38 -8.65 6.70 8.54
CA LEU A 38 -7.80 7.80 8.08
C LEU A 38 -8.18 9.13 8.75
N ARG A 39 -9.48 9.47 8.79
CA ARG A 39 -9.94 10.68 9.47
C ARG A 39 -9.58 10.70 10.95
N ASN A 40 -9.74 9.55 11.63
CA ASN A 40 -9.41 9.41 13.04
C ASN A 40 -7.90 9.54 13.27
N ILE A 41 -7.06 8.91 12.45
CA ILE A 41 -5.60 9.00 12.51
C ILE A 41 -5.17 10.46 12.34
N VAL A 42 -5.62 11.14 11.29
CA VAL A 42 -5.29 12.55 11.02
C VAL A 42 -5.71 13.47 12.17
N ALA A 43 -6.89 13.23 12.77
CA ALA A 43 -7.37 14.01 13.90
C ALA A 43 -6.53 13.77 15.17
N LEU A 44 -6.17 12.53 15.45
CA LEU A 44 -5.36 12.15 16.60
C LEU A 44 -3.91 12.62 16.46
N GLU A 45 -3.31 12.54 15.27
CA GLU A 45 -1.98 13.11 15.00
C GLU A 45 -1.93 14.61 15.27
N LYS A 46 -2.93 15.36 14.78
CA LYS A 46 -3.06 16.79 15.10
C LYS A 46 -3.20 17.03 16.60
N ALA A 47 -3.96 16.19 17.31
CA ALA A 47 -4.11 16.27 18.75
C ALA A 47 -2.80 15.96 19.50
N CYS A 48 -2.00 15.00 19.00
CA CYS A 48 -0.66 14.70 19.53
C CYS A 48 0.27 15.91 19.40
N VAL A 49 0.34 16.53 18.22
CA VAL A 49 1.16 17.72 17.99
C VAL A 49 0.73 18.87 18.93
N TYR A 50 -0.59 19.11 19.04
CA TYR A 50 -1.11 20.12 19.95
C TYR A 50 -0.79 19.82 21.43
N GLY A 51 -0.88 18.55 21.82
CA GLY A 51 -0.52 18.08 23.16
C GLY A 51 0.94 18.32 23.49
N LEU A 52 1.85 18.07 22.53
CA LEU A 52 3.29 18.35 22.69
C LEU A 52 3.57 19.85 22.87
N LEU A 53 2.88 20.72 22.13
CA LEU A 53 3.00 22.17 22.30
C LEU A 53 2.53 22.60 23.72
N ARG A 54 1.46 22.00 24.23
CA ARG A 54 0.99 22.27 25.59
C ARG A 54 1.94 21.76 26.67
N LEU A 55 2.61 20.63 26.44
CA LEU A 55 3.67 20.13 27.32
C LEU A 55 4.83 21.11 27.39
N ASP A 56 5.31 21.60 26.27
CA ASP A 56 6.38 22.60 26.19
C ASP A 56 6.02 23.92 26.88
N GLU A 57 4.76 24.36 26.78
CA GLU A 57 4.24 25.49 27.52
C GLU A 57 4.19 25.24 29.03
N ALA A 58 3.71 24.06 29.44
CA ALA A 58 3.58 23.70 30.86
C ALA A 58 4.94 23.50 31.54
N GLU A 59 5.94 22.98 30.79
CA GLU A 59 7.31 22.87 31.30
C GLU A 59 7.97 24.20 31.62
N ARG A 60 7.57 25.29 30.94
CA ARG A 60 8.05 26.63 31.18
C ARG A 60 7.37 27.30 32.38
N MET A 61 6.26 26.73 32.90
CA MET A 61 5.54 27.24 34.03
C MET A 61 6.04 26.59 35.34
N PRO A 62 6.05 27.33 36.46
CA PRO A 62 6.45 26.79 37.76
C PRO A 62 5.40 25.86 38.41
N ASP A 63 4.35 25.47 37.68
CA ASP A 63 3.23 24.67 38.18
C ASP A 63 3.39 23.20 37.76
N ALA A 64 3.91 22.38 38.66
CA ALA A 64 4.06 20.95 38.45
C ALA A 64 2.72 20.22 38.18
N THR A 65 1.62 20.72 38.71
CA THR A 65 0.29 20.11 38.53
C THR A 65 -0.17 20.26 37.08
N ALA A 66 0.04 21.44 36.49
CA ALA A 66 -0.27 21.71 35.08
C ALA A 66 0.54 20.81 34.12
N TYR A 67 1.83 20.62 34.43
CA TYR A 67 2.69 19.73 33.67
C TYR A 67 2.23 18.27 33.73
N HIS A 68 1.93 17.75 34.93
CA HIS A 68 1.40 16.39 35.08
C HIS A 68 0.08 16.18 34.33
N ALA A 69 -0.83 17.13 34.41
CA ALA A 69 -2.10 17.05 33.68
C ALA A 69 -1.91 17.07 32.16
N ALA A 70 -0.95 17.85 31.66
CA ALA A 70 -0.60 17.86 30.23
C ALA A 70 0.03 16.51 29.78
N CYS A 71 0.93 15.92 30.60
CA CYS A 71 1.50 14.60 30.35
C CYS A 71 0.42 13.51 30.27
N GLU A 72 -0.49 13.48 31.25
CA GLU A 72 -1.60 12.50 31.26
C GLU A 72 -2.50 12.66 30.02
N ALA A 73 -2.83 13.88 29.64
CA ALA A 73 -3.63 14.16 28.47
C ALA A 73 -2.92 13.67 27.18
N GLN A 74 -1.62 13.90 27.06
CA GLN A 74 -0.81 13.45 25.92
C GLN A 74 -0.78 11.92 25.83
N LEU A 75 -0.54 11.24 26.93
CA LEU A 75 -0.54 9.77 26.97
C LEU A 75 -1.89 9.17 26.54
N VAL A 76 -3.01 9.80 26.91
CA VAL A 76 -4.34 9.35 26.50
C VAL A 76 -4.52 9.49 24.98
N VAL A 77 -4.04 10.58 24.39
CA VAL A 77 -4.13 10.81 22.93
C VAL A 77 -3.25 9.80 22.19
N GLN A 78 -2.01 9.60 22.64
CA GLN A 78 -1.08 8.63 22.06
C GLN A 78 -1.64 7.20 22.12
N ALA A 79 -2.19 6.79 23.26
CA ALA A 79 -2.82 5.46 23.42
C ALA A 79 -4.02 5.27 22.48
N ARG A 80 -4.79 6.33 22.21
CA ARG A 80 -5.90 6.28 21.23
C ARG A 80 -5.39 6.17 19.82
N LEU A 81 -4.34 6.90 19.46
CA LEU A 81 -3.71 6.84 18.14
C LEU A 81 -3.17 5.43 17.87
N SER A 82 -2.37 4.88 18.80
CA SER A 82 -1.85 3.50 18.69
C SER A 82 -2.98 2.48 18.46
N ARG A 83 -4.05 2.58 19.23
CA ARG A 83 -5.21 1.68 19.06
C ARG A 83 -5.87 1.80 17.69
N VAL A 84 -6.02 3.01 17.14
CA VAL A 84 -6.60 3.18 15.79
C VAL A 84 -5.66 2.63 14.73
N ILE A 85 -4.35 2.80 14.89
CA ILE A 85 -3.32 2.24 14.01
C ILE A 85 -3.38 0.71 14.03
N GLU A 86 -3.41 0.06 15.21
CA GLU A 86 -3.56 -1.39 15.36
C GLU A 86 -4.86 -1.91 14.71
N GLN A 87 -5.98 -1.21 14.93
CA GLN A 87 -7.25 -1.55 14.29
C GLN A 87 -7.18 -1.43 12.76
N THR A 88 -6.44 -0.44 12.26
CA THR A 88 -6.23 -0.26 10.82
C THR A 88 -5.39 -1.39 10.24
N ALA A 89 -4.31 -1.78 10.92
CA ALA A 89 -3.47 -2.91 10.51
C ALA A 89 -4.25 -4.24 10.44
N ALA A 90 -5.26 -4.42 11.28
CA ALA A 90 -6.13 -5.58 11.26
C ALA A 90 -7.18 -5.58 10.11
N LEU A 91 -7.36 -4.46 9.40
CA LEU A 91 -8.31 -4.31 8.30
C LEU A 91 -7.63 -4.53 6.96
N ALA A 92 -7.57 -5.77 6.48
CA ALA A 92 -7.09 -6.02 5.12
C ALA A 92 -8.08 -5.47 4.09
N PRO A 93 -7.64 -4.62 3.13
CA PRO A 93 -8.50 -4.18 2.04
C PRO A 93 -8.89 -5.35 1.14
N THR A 94 -10.14 -5.34 0.65
CA THR A 94 -10.71 -6.39 -0.20
C THR A 94 -11.16 -5.86 -1.55
N SER A 95 -11.07 -4.56 -1.74
CA SER A 95 -11.55 -3.84 -2.93
C SER A 95 -10.53 -2.85 -3.46
N THR A 96 -10.73 -2.37 -4.69
CA THR A 96 -9.90 -1.30 -5.30
C THR A 96 -9.94 -0.03 -4.45
N ALA A 97 -11.13 0.40 -4.05
CA ALA A 97 -11.28 1.61 -3.23
C ALA A 97 -10.72 1.42 -1.82
N GLY A 98 -10.80 0.21 -1.26
CA GLY A 98 -10.15 -0.14 0.00
C GLY A 98 -8.63 -0.05 -0.10
N LEU A 99 -8.04 -0.62 -1.16
CA LEU A 99 -6.59 -0.57 -1.39
C LEU A 99 -6.09 0.87 -1.59
N LEU A 100 -6.82 1.72 -2.33
CA LEU A 100 -6.49 3.14 -2.49
C LEU A 100 -6.58 3.90 -1.15
N CYS A 101 -7.60 3.65 -0.33
CA CYS A 101 -7.68 4.25 1.01
C CYS A 101 -6.50 3.82 1.90
N TYR A 102 -6.06 2.57 1.76
CA TYR A 102 -4.90 2.07 2.50
C TYR A 102 -3.60 2.76 2.05
N CYS A 103 -3.44 3.01 0.74
CA CYS A 103 -2.35 3.84 0.19
C CYS A 103 -2.31 5.22 0.84
N GLU A 104 -3.47 5.88 0.97
CA GLU A 104 -3.58 7.21 1.58
C GLU A 104 -3.18 7.18 3.07
N ILE A 105 -3.63 6.17 3.82
CA ILE A 105 -3.27 5.99 5.24
C ILE A 105 -1.77 5.80 5.39
N LEU A 106 -1.21 4.85 4.64
CA LEU A 106 0.21 4.53 4.72
C LEU A 106 1.06 5.73 4.29
N ARG A 107 0.70 6.42 3.21
CA ARG A 107 1.39 7.64 2.76
C ARG A 107 1.37 8.72 3.85
N PHE A 108 0.22 8.96 4.47
CA PHE A 108 0.09 9.92 5.56
C PHE A 108 1.02 9.56 6.73
N LEU A 109 0.98 8.33 7.20
CA LEU A 109 1.80 7.88 8.32
C LEU A 109 3.30 7.94 8.00
N VAL A 110 3.69 7.46 6.82
CA VAL A 110 5.08 7.48 6.36
C VAL A 110 5.62 8.91 6.26
N THR A 111 4.83 9.85 5.75
CA THR A 111 5.26 11.26 5.64
C THR A 111 5.26 12.01 6.97
N THR A 112 4.41 11.60 7.92
CA THR A 112 4.32 12.24 9.24
C THR A 112 5.44 11.76 10.17
N HIS A 113 5.84 10.49 10.08
CA HIS A 113 6.85 9.86 10.95
C HIS A 113 8.23 9.73 10.31
N GLN A 114 8.60 10.61 9.36
CA GLN A 114 9.87 10.56 8.63
C GLN A 114 11.13 10.64 9.50
N GLU A 115 11.01 11.10 10.75
CA GLU A 115 12.16 11.35 11.62
C GLU A 115 12.19 10.38 12.82
N GLY A 116 12.57 9.13 12.58
CA GLY A 116 13.31 8.37 13.58
C GLY A 116 12.58 7.33 14.43
N GLU A 117 11.24 7.26 14.49
CA GLU A 117 10.55 6.18 15.19
C GLU A 117 9.41 5.61 14.33
N ALA A 118 9.75 4.67 13.46
CA ALA A 118 8.72 3.81 12.88
C ALA A 118 8.07 3.02 14.02
N SER A 119 6.92 3.50 14.50
CA SER A 119 6.17 2.79 15.52
C SER A 119 5.84 1.37 15.02
N GLN A 120 5.77 0.38 15.93
CA GLN A 120 5.35 -1.00 15.62
C GLN A 120 4.12 -0.99 14.71
N GLY A 121 3.15 -0.14 15.00
CA GLY A 121 1.93 -0.05 14.24
C GLY A 121 2.10 0.40 12.79
N LEU A 122 3.10 1.25 12.46
CA LEU A 122 3.39 1.61 11.07
C LEU A 122 3.91 0.40 10.28
N SER A 123 4.77 -0.40 10.89
CA SER A 123 5.27 -1.63 10.27
C SER A 123 4.15 -2.65 10.07
N ASP A 124 3.25 -2.79 11.02
CA ASP A 124 2.09 -3.69 10.91
C ASP A 124 1.15 -3.25 9.76
N ILE A 125 0.89 -1.95 9.63
CA ILE A 125 0.14 -1.40 8.49
C ILE A 125 0.87 -1.64 7.17
N ALA A 126 2.18 -1.41 7.12
CA ALA A 126 2.97 -1.63 5.92
C ALA A 126 3.00 -3.12 5.52
N GLY A 127 3.07 -4.03 6.48
CA GLY A 127 2.95 -5.48 6.28
C GLY A 127 1.60 -5.86 5.67
N THR A 128 0.51 -5.46 6.30
CA THR A 128 -0.85 -5.71 5.79
C THR A 128 -1.06 -5.13 4.39
N TYR A 129 -0.50 -3.95 4.13
CA TYR A 129 -0.54 -3.34 2.79
C TYR A 129 0.23 -4.17 1.76
N ALA A 130 1.46 -4.57 2.08
CA ALA A 130 2.29 -5.37 1.19
C ALA A 130 1.63 -6.73 0.85
N GLU A 131 1.04 -7.40 1.84
CA GLU A 131 0.25 -8.62 1.63
C GLU A 131 -0.97 -8.37 0.74
N SER A 132 -1.70 -7.30 1.00
CA SER A 132 -2.88 -6.94 0.20
C SER A 132 -2.52 -6.62 -1.25
N VAL A 133 -1.41 -5.90 -1.50
CA VAL A 133 -0.90 -5.64 -2.86
C VAL A 133 -0.57 -6.95 -3.56
N ARG A 134 0.13 -7.86 -2.89
CA ARG A 134 0.50 -9.16 -3.45
C ARG A 134 -0.71 -10.00 -3.86
N ASP A 135 -1.76 -9.97 -3.06
CA ASP A 135 -2.93 -10.82 -3.23
C ASP A 135 -4.01 -10.21 -4.14
N LEU A 136 -4.23 -8.90 -4.06
CA LEU A 136 -5.32 -8.21 -4.77
C LEU A 136 -4.88 -7.61 -6.10
N LEU A 137 -3.72 -6.96 -6.16
CA LEU A 137 -3.31 -6.22 -7.34
C LEU A 137 -3.28 -7.07 -8.64
N PRO A 138 -2.81 -8.33 -8.64
CA PRO A 138 -2.88 -9.18 -9.82
C PRO A 138 -4.31 -9.47 -10.29
N ARG A 139 -5.28 -9.47 -9.38
CA ARG A 139 -6.70 -9.73 -9.70
C ARG A 139 -7.39 -8.46 -10.21
N LEU A 140 -7.05 -7.30 -9.63
CA LEU A 140 -7.66 -6.02 -9.98
C LEU A 140 -7.14 -5.46 -11.30
N CYS A 141 -5.85 -5.70 -11.60
CA CYS A 141 -5.17 -5.21 -12.80
C CYS A 141 -4.89 -6.32 -13.82
N ALA A 142 -5.68 -7.40 -13.83
CA ALA A 142 -5.52 -8.48 -14.81
C ALA A 142 -5.65 -7.89 -16.24
N PRO A 143 -4.61 -7.97 -17.09
CA PRO A 143 -4.68 -7.43 -18.43
C PRO A 143 -5.74 -8.19 -19.22
N PRO A 144 -6.50 -7.53 -20.09
CA PRO A 144 -7.39 -8.22 -21.02
C PRO A 144 -6.58 -9.21 -21.86
N ALA A 145 -7.18 -10.37 -22.13
CA ALA A 145 -6.51 -11.44 -22.87
C ALA A 145 -5.96 -10.90 -24.20
N GLY A 146 -4.63 -10.89 -24.36
CA GLY A 146 -3.96 -10.41 -25.57
C GLY A 146 -3.27 -9.03 -25.44
N ALA A 147 -3.39 -8.31 -24.33
CA ALA A 147 -2.65 -7.07 -24.10
C ALA A 147 -1.16 -7.36 -23.90
N ARG A 148 -0.31 -6.75 -24.74
CA ARG A 148 1.16 -6.78 -24.54
C ARG A 148 1.55 -5.71 -23.55
N ALA A 149 2.33 -6.09 -22.53
CA ALA A 149 2.96 -5.13 -21.65
C ALA A 149 3.82 -4.13 -22.46
N PRO A 150 3.82 -2.83 -22.14
CA PRO A 150 4.68 -1.85 -22.79
C PRO A 150 6.15 -2.25 -22.58
N GLY A 151 6.89 -2.44 -23.68
CA GLY A 151 8.20 -3.10 -23.68
C GLY A 151 9.26 -2.48 -22.75
N HIS A 152 9.26 -1.15 -22.57
CA HIS A 152 10.25 -0.46 -21.72
C HIS A 152 9.96 -0.62 -20.21
N ALA A 153 8.71 -0.59 -19.78
CA ALA A 153 8.33 -0.83 -18.38
C ALA A 153 8.67 -2.26 -17.99
N ALA A 154 8.38 -3.24 -18.84
CA ALA A 154 8.68 -4.64 -18.59
C ALA A 154 10.19 -4.93 -18.45
N LEU A 155 11.04 -4.26 -19.24
CA LEU A 155 12.50 -4.41 -19.14
C LEU A 155 13.06 -3.82 -17.84
N ARG A 156 12.59 -2.62 -17.46
CA ARG A 156 12.98 -1.98 -16.19
C ARG A 156 12.56 -2.82 -15.00
N ASP A 157 11.33 -3.34 -15.02
CA ASP A 157 10.79 -4.15 -13.95
C ASP A 157 11.45 -5.54 -13.89
N ALA A 158 11.92 -6.10 -15.00
CA ALA A 158 12.68 -7.35 -14.99
C ALA A 158 13.98 -7.23 -14.16
N TYR A 159 14.67 -6.08 -14.26
CA TYR A 159 15.82 -5.79 -13.42
C TYR A 159 15.42 -5.64 -11.95
N LEU A 160 14.40 -4.83 -11.66
CA LEU A 160 13.86 -4.64 -10.30
C LEU A 160 13.42 -5.98 -9.67
N ILE A 161 12.70 -6.83 -10.41
CA ILE A 161 12.25 -8.14 -9.94
C ILE A 161 13.44 -9.04 -9.59
N THR A 162 14.48 -9.02 -10.42
CA THR A 162 15.70 -9.81 -10.16
C THR A 162 16.39 -9.30 -8.91
N LEU A 163 16.60 -7.99 -8.79
CA LEU A 163 17.27 -7.38 -7.65
C LEU A 163 16.48 -7.58 -6.34
N ALA A 164 15.15 -7.46 -6.39
CA ALA A 164 14.27 -7.71 -5.24
C ALA A 164 14.32 -9.17 -4.79
N ARG A 165 14.40 -10.12 -5.75
CA ARG A 165 14.56 -11.53 -5.43
C ARG A 165 15.90 -11.82 -4.76
N ASP A 166 17.00 -11.28 -5.30
CA ASP A 166 18.33 -11.48 -4.78
C ASP A 166 18.46 -10.87 -3.37
N ALA A 167 17.94 -9.65 -3.16
CA ALA A 167 17.87 -9.00 -1.85
C ALA A 167 17.09 -9.86 -0.84
N ARG A 168 15.94 -10.40 -1.23
CA ARG A 168 15.14 -11.29 -0.39
C ARG A 168 15.89 -12.57 -0.03
N GLN A 169 16.57 -13.19 -1.00
CA GLN A 169 17.38 -14.38 -0.72
C GLN A 169 18.51 -14.10 0.27
N MET A 170 19.14 -12.93 0.18
CA MET A 170 20.13 -12.50 1.17
C MET A 170 19.50 -12.34 2.55
N LEU A 171 18.33 -11.70 2.65
CA LEU A 171 17.58 -11.56 3.90
C LEU A 171 17.26 -12.92 4.55
N GLU A 172 16.82 -13.88 3.74
CA GLU A 172 16.47 -15.24 4.19
C GLU A 172 17.71 -16.06 4.60
N ALA A 173 18.88 -15.80 3.99
CA ALA A 173 20.11 -16.55 4.20
C ALA A 173 20.91 -16.10 5.44
N VAL A 174 20.73 -14.87 5.91
CA VAL A 174 21.46 -14.32 7.06
C VAL A 174 20.88 -14.90 8.36
N PRO A 175 21.65 -15.63 9.19
CA PRO A 175 21.21 -16.06 10.51
C PRO A 175 21.03 -14.84 11.44
N GLU A 176 20.07 -14.91 12.38
CA GLU A 176 19.74 -13.81 13.29
C GLU A 176 20.91 -13.33 14.17
N GLU A 177 21.90 -14.19 14.42
CA GLU A 177 23.01 -13.94 15.35
C GLU A 177 24.33 -13.53 14.67
N ALA A 178 24.39 -13.46 13.34
CA ALA A 178 25.63 -13.24 12.63
C ALA A 178 25.78 -11.79 12.15
N SER A 179 26.83 -11.12 12.60
CA SER A 179 27.25 -9.82 12.06
C SER A 179 28.01 -10.03 10.75
N TYR A 180 27.34 -9.87 9.63
CA TYR A 180 27.95 -9.94 8.29
C TYR A 180 28.05 -8.53 7.69
N ALA A 181 29.05 -7.78 8.11
CA ALA A 181 29.22 -6.40 7.65
C ALA A 181 29.30 -6.25 6.12
N GLU A 182 29.87 -7.25 5.41
CA GLU A 182 29.94 -7.21 3.95
C GLU A 182 28.59 -7.50 3.28
N ASP A 183 27.85 -8.49 3.77
CA ASP A 183 26.52 -8.83 3.26
C ASP A 183 25.49 -7.72 3.56
N GLU A 184 25.62 -7.08 4.72
CA GLU A 184 24.81 -5.93 5.10
C GLU A 184 25.05 -4.74 4.16
N VAL A 185 26.30 -4.39 3.88
CA VAL A 185 26.65 -3.32 2.92
C VAL A 185 26.12 -3.62 1.53
N ARG A 186 26.23 -4.87 1.09
CA ARG A 186 25.70 -5.29 -0.21
C ARG A 186 24.18 -5.21 -0.26
N LEU A 187 23.49 -5.69 0.78
CA LEU A 187 22.04 -5.62 0.90
C LEU A 187 21.54 -4.16 0.90
N HIS A 188 22.20 -3.28 1.68
CA HIS A 188 21.91 -1.85 1.68
C HIS A 188 22.05 -1.22 0.29
N GLY A 189 23.13 -1.57 -0.43
CA GLY A 189 23.31 -1.13 -1.82
C GLY A 189 22.18 -1.57 -2.74
N MET A 190 21.74 -2.84 -2.64
CA MET A 190 20.63 -3.37 -3.43
C MET A 190 19.30 -2.68 -3.09
N LEU A 191 19.03 -2.45 -1.81
CA LEU A 191 17.81 -1.74 -1.38
C LEU A 191 17.81 -0.29 -1.84
N ALA A 192 18.97 0.38 -1.82
CA ALA A 192 19.11 1.74 -2.33
C ALA A 192 18.84 1.79 -3.85
N ASP A 193 19.36 0.83 -4.63
CA ASP A 193 19.11 0.75 -6.07
C ASP A 193 17.63 0.47 -6.38
N ILE A 194 16.98 -0.41 -5.61
CA ILE A 194 15.55 -0.69 -5.72
C ILE A 194 14.73 0.57 -5.39
N ALA A 195 15.13 1.32 -4.36
CA ALA A 195 14.47 2.55 -3.92
C ALA A 195 14.52 3.68 -4.96
N LEU A 196 15.42 3.60 -5.95
CA LEU A 196 15.46 4.53 -7.09
C LEU A 196 14.49 4.16 -8.22
N THR A 197 13.79 3.03 -8.10
CA THR A 197 12.97 2.49 -9.19
C THR A 197 11.50 2.35 -8.75
N ILE A 198 10.60 3.08 -9.41
CA ILE A 198 9.16 2.91 -9.24
C ILE A 198 8.71 1.78 -10.19
N PRO A 199 8.07 0.71 -9.70
CA PRO A 199 7.53 -0.34 -10.55
C PRO A 199 6.48 0.19 -11.54
N GLY A 200 6.56 -0.23 -12.78
CA GLY A 200 5.60 0.13 -13.83
C GLY A 200 4.68 -1.01 -14.24
N THR A 201 4.82 -2.19 -13.62
CA THR A 201 4.00 -3.38 -13.88
C THR A 201 3.50 -4.00 -12.58
N VAL A 202 2.40 -4.75 -12.67
CA VAL A 202 1.87 -5.53 -11.54
C VAL A 202 2.95 -6.49 -10.98
N ALA A 203 3.73 -7.13 -11.85
CA ALA A 203 4.78 -8.05 -11.42
C ALA A 203 5.89 -7.32 -10.64
N GLY A 204 6.28 -6.12 -11.06
CA GLY A 204 7.26 -5.28 -10.35
C GLY A 204 6.73 -4.83 -8.99
N ALA A 205 5.48 -4.37 -8.92
CA ALA A 205 4.84 -3.96 -7.67
C ALA A 205 4.71 -5.14 -6.68
N VAL A 206 4.33 -6.33 -7.16
CA VAL A 206 4.27 -7.56 -6.34
C VAL A 206 5.65 -7.98 -5.83
N ALA A 207 6.69 -7.87 -6.67
CA ALA A 207 8.06 -8.17 -6.25
C ALA A 207 8.54 -7.21 -5.14
N LEU A 208 8.25 -5.91 -5.29
CA LEU A 208 8.58 -4.90 -4.28
C LEU A 208 7.79 -5.13 -2.97
N ALA A 209 6.49 -5.42 -3.06
CA ALA A 209 5.66 -5.76 -1.90
C ALA A 209 6.19 -7.00 -1.16
N THR A 210 6.63 -8.02 -1.90
CA THR A 210 7.21 -9.25 -1.33
C THR A 210 8.53 -8.95 -0.60
N LEU A 211 9.36 -8.08 -1.16
CA LEU A 211 10.61 -7.64 -0.52
C LEU A 211 10.33 -6.84 0.77
N ILE A 212 9.38 -5.91 0.73
CA ILE A 212 8.97 -5.14 1.92
C ILE A 212 8.50 -6.07 3.04
N GLY A 213 7.65 -7.07 2.72
CA GLY A 213 7.25 -8.09 3.68
C GLY A 213 8.44 -8.82 4.30
N ALA A 214 9.39 -9.29 3.49
CA ALA A 214 10.59 -9.95 3.98
C ALA A 214 11.48 -9.04 4.88
N CYS A 215 11.55 -7.74 4.56
CA CYS A 215 12.24 -6.76 5.41
C CYS A 215 11.53 -6.60 6.77
N LEU A 216 10.20 -6.58 6.78
CA LEU A 216 9.40 -6.45 8.00
C LEU A 216 9.50 -7.68 8.90
N ASP A 217 9.59 -8.88 8.31
CA ASP A 217 9.79 -10.13 9.04
C ASP A 217 11.16 -10.18 9.74
N ARG A 218 12.12 -9.38 9.29
CA ARG A 218 13.48 -9.25 9.84
C ARG A 218 13.69 -7.91 10.56
N ARG A 219 12.66 -7.37 11.14
CA ARG A 219 12.60 -6.03 11.69
C ARG A 219 13.71 -5.69 12.68
N ASP A 220 14.04 -6.61 13.59
CA ASP A 220 15.08 -6.38 14.63
C ASP A 220 16.46 -6.10 14.03
N ALA A 221 16.71 -6.62 12.82
CA ALA A 221 17.96 -6.39 12.09
C ALA A 221 17.91 -5.10 11.23
N PHE A 222 16.73 -4.52 10.97
CA PHE A 222 16.54 -3.55 9.90
C PHE A 222 15.80 -2.26 10.30
N GLU A 223 15.48 -2.02 11.58
CA GLU A 223 14.82 -0.80 12.04
C GLU A 223 15.57 0.50 11.65
N ALA A 224 16.87 0.41 11.42
CA ALA A 224 17.71 1.54 11.03
C ALA A 224 18.08 1.57 9.53
N MET A 225 17.44 0.78 8.66
CA MET A 225 17.82 0.73 7.25
C MET A 225 17.49 2.02 6.49
N PRO A 226 18.53 2.76 6.03
CA PRO A 226 18.32 3.82 5.06
C PRO A 226 17.75 3.21 3.77
N GLY A 227 16.62 3.66 3.31
CA GLY A 227 15.99 3.20 2.06
C GLY A 227 14.68 2.41 2.24
N PHE A 228 14.32 1.98 3.45
CA PHE A 228 13.05 1.28 3.67
C PHE A 228 11.83 2.18 3.41
N LEU A 229 11.89 3.42 3.86
CA LEU A 229 10.85 4.41 3.63
C LEU A 229 10.63 4.72 2.14
N PRO A 230 11.66 4.98 1.32
CA PRO A 230 11.53 5.11 -0.13
C PRO A 230 10.92 3.88 -0.81
N LEU A 231 11.21 2.66 -0.34
CA LEU A 231 10.60 1.44 -0.89
C LEU A 231 9.07 1.43 -0.69
N GLN A 232 8.61 1.82 0.49
CA GLN A 232 7.19 1.92 0.80
C GLN A 232 6.49 2.98 -0.07
N LEU A 233 7.09 4.16 -0.22
CA LEU A 233 6.57 5.23 -1.06
C LEU A 233 6.50 4.81 -2.53
N ASN A 234 7.55 4.16 -3.05
CA ASN A 234 7.56 3.64 -4.42
C ASN A 234 6.49 2.58 -4.65
N LEU A 235 6.21 1.73 -3.65
CA LEU A 235 5.12 0.77 -3.74
C LEU A 235 3.76 1.46 -3.78
N ILE A 236 3.55 2.46 -2.93
CA ILE A 236 2.31 3.25 -2.90
C ILE A 236 2.08 3.92 -4.25
N ASP A 237 3.10 4.60 -4.80
CA ASP A 237 3.02 5.29 -6.09
C ASP A 237 2.72 4.30 -7.22
N ALA A 238 3.43 3.17 -7.27
CA ALA A 238 3.21 2.13 -8.27
C ALA A 238 1.79 1.56 -8.23
N VAL A 239 1.27 1.29 -7.03
CA VAL A 239 -0.09 0.73 -6.87
C VAL A 239 -1.14 1.74 -7.30
N GLN A 240 -1.00 3.02 -6.95
CA GLN A 240 -1.91 4.08 -7.39
C GLN A 240 -1.90 4.20 -8.90
N ASP A 241 -0.72 4.30 -9.53
CA ASP A 241 -0.58 4.42 -10.98
C ASP A 241 -1.19 3.21 -11.72
N LEU A 242 -0.97 2.00 -11.21
CA LEU A 242 -1.51 0.77 -11.81
C LEU A 242 -3.04 0.67 -11.67
N LEU A 243 -3.60 1.07 -10.54
CA LEU A 243 -5.04 1.09 -10.34
C LEU A 243 -5.71 2.18 -11.18
N ASP A 244 -5.12 3.37 -11.26
CA ASP A 244 -5.60 4.46 -12.12
C ASP A 244 -5.55 4.06 -13.60
N ALA A 245 -4.47 3.39 -14.03
CA ALA A 245 -4.35 2.86 -15.38
C ALA A 245 -5.39 1.76 -15.67
N ALA A 246 -5.68 0.90 -14.69
CA ALA A 246 -6.70 -0.14 -14.83
C ALA A 246 -8.11 0.47 -14.96
N VAL A 247 -8.42 1.51 -14.19
CA VAL A 247 -9.68 2.25 -14.30
C VAL A 247 -9.75 3.01 -15.62
N ALA A 248 -8.68 3.73 -16.01
CA ALA A 248 -8.62 4.48 -17.28
C ALA A 248 -8.61 3.56 -18.51
N GLY A 249 -8.04 2.37 -18.40
CA GLY A 249 -8.04 1.36 -19.48
C GLY A 249 -9.44 0.85 -19.85
N ILE A 250 -10.39 0.98 -18.94
CA ILE A 250 -11.81 0.74 -19.20
C ILE A 250 -12.39 1.85 -20.10
N ASP A 251 -11.84 3.08 -20.01
CA ASP A 251 -12.31 4.27 -20.74
C ASP A 251 -11.45 4.67 -21.95
N GLY A 252 -10.36 3.95 -22.24
CA GLY A 252 -9.52 4.16 -23.44
C GLY A 252 -8.64 5.41 -23.44
N ALA A 253 -8.28 5.95 -22.26
CA ALA A 253 -7.47 7.18 -22.15
C ALA A 253 -5.95 6.94 -22.24
N PRO A 254 -5.15 7.84 -22.86
CA PRO A 254 -3.71 7.69 -23.01
C PRO A 254 -2.96 7.98 -21.69
N VAL A 255 -1.96 7.16 -21.43
CA VAL A 255 -1.02 7.28 -20.29
C VAL A 255 -0.36 8.67 -20.30
N ARG A 256 -0.46 9.42 -19.21
CA ARG A 256 0.29 10.67 -19.02
C ARG A 256 1.77 10.37 -18.90
N MET A 257 2.56 10.99 -19.78
CA MET A 257 4.02 11.01 -19.66
C MET A 257 4.44 11.90 -18.48
N PRO A 258 5.47 11.52 -17.70
CA PRO A 258 5.98 12.39 -16.64
C PRO A 258 6.55 13.68 -17.23
N PRO A 259 6.50 14.82 -16.54
CA PRO A 259 7.12 16.05 -16.97
C PRO A 259 8.64 15.88 -17.02
N SER A 260 9.21 16.25 -18.15
CA SER A 260 10.66 16.30 -18.44
C SER A 260 11.38 17.38 -17.65
#